data_896927d5d5cd924688ca234fb96a22b3
#
_entry.id   896927d5d5cd924688ca234fb96a22b3
#
_cell.length_a   1.000
_cell.length_b   1.000
_cell.length_c   1.000
_cell.angle_alpha   90.00
_cell.angle_beta   90.00
_cell.angle_gamma   90.00
#
_symmetry.space_group_name_H-M   'P 1'
#
loop_
_entity.id
_entity.type
_entity.pdbx_description
1 polymer ?
#
loop_
_entity_poly.entity_id
_entity_poly.type
_entity_poly.pdbx_seq_one_letter_code
_entity_poly.pdbx_strand_id
1 'polypeptide(L)'
;MKNMFKKLLLAVSAAALIFAAFPVTSAYAADEAPPVKGEVSNERLEKIWARQLQAYEKIGKAFTDVDAHIAKFQERIDKAAENGKDVTALQAALDAYETALKAAQPTYDGIASIVNTHAGFDASGKVTDAEQARSTVEQMRTKMQEVKSTMGGSFKALREALKAFREANKPATPNTERDS
;
A
#
# COMPACT_ATOMS: atom_id res chain seq x y z
N MET A 1 -26.91 15.96 -7.48
CA MET A 1 -25.74 16.03 -6.60
C MET A 1 -25.54 14.83 -5.65
N LYS A 2 -26.60 14.12 -5.18
CA LYS A 2 -26.49 12.96 -4.24
C LYS A 2 -25.71 11.75 -4.76
N ASN A 3 -25.58 11.55 -6.07
CA ASN A 3 -24.99 10.33 -6.65
C ASN A 3 -23.49 10.43 -6.92
N MET A 4 -22.89 11.63 -6.90
CA MET A 4 -21.45 11.81 -7.11
C MET A 4 -20.65 11.42 -5.87
N PHE A 5 -21.17 11.67 -4.68
CA PHE A 5 -20.53 11.26 -3.42
C PHE A 5 -20.46 9.75 -3.21
N LYS A 6 -21.45 8.99 -3.73
CA LYS A 6 -21.41 7.51 -3.68
C LYS A 6 -20.34 6.92 -4.60
N LYS A 7 -20.05 7.57 -5.72
CA LYS A 7 -19.01 7.15 -6.66
C LYS A 7 -17.60 7.48 -6.17
N LEU A 8 -17.44 8.50 -5.29
CA LEU A 8 -16.20 8.82 -4.61
C LEU A 8 -15.75 7.69 -3.67
N LEU A 9 -16.69 6.96 -3.08
CA LEU A 9 -16.44 5.88 -2.13
C LEU A 9 -15.76 4.65 -2.76
N LEU A 10 -16.06 4.36 -4.02
CA LEU A 10 -15.61 3.13 -4.70
C LEU A 10 -14.19 3.23 -5.26
N ALA A 11 -13.73 4.42 -5.65
CA ALA A 11 -12.42 4.58 -6.28
C ALA A 11 -11.25 4.66 -5.27
N VAL A 12 -11.53 5.11 -4.02
CA VAL A 12 -10.51 5.19 -2.96
C VAL A 12 -10.36 3.85 -2.22
N SER A 13 -11.41 3.01 -2.23
CA SER A 13 -11.36 1.71 -1.56
C SER A 13 -10.44 0.69 -2.22
N ALA A 14 -10.15 0.82 -3.52
CA ALA A 14 -9.26 -0.10 -4.22
C ALA A 14 -7.77 0.11 -3.89
N ALA A 15 -7.35 1.36 -3.63
CA ALA A 15 -5.97 1.65 -3.22
C ALA A 15 -5.72 1.40 -1.72
N ALA A 16 -6.79 1.33 -0.91
CA ALA A 16 -6.71 1.26 0.54
C ALA A 16 -6.24 -0.08 1.10
N LEU A 17 -6.28 -1.15 0.31
CA LEU A 17 -6.01 -2.51 0.79
C LEU A 17 -4.52 -2.91 0.77
N ILE A 18 -3.66 -2.07 0.22
CA ILE A 18 -2.30 -2.50 -0.14
C ILE A 18 -1.33 -2.42 1.04
N PHE A 19 -1.48 -1.46 1.94
CA PHE A 19 -0.53 -1.26 3.04
C PHE A 19 -0.97 -1.82 4.40
N ALA A 20 -2.24 -2.22 4.55
CA ALA A 20 -2.75 -2.72 5.84
C ALA A 20 -2.46 -4.21 6.09
N ALA A 21 -1.90 -4.94 5.13
CA ALA A 21 -1.81 -6.40 5.18
C ALA A 21 -0.38 -6.93 5.33
N PHE A 22 0.52 -6.21 6.00
CA PHE A 22 1.72 -6.83 6.53
C PHE A 22 1.61 -6.97 8.05
N PRO A 23 1.00 -8.03 8.56
CA PRO A 23 1.31 -8.44 9.91
C PRO A 23 2.76 -8.94 9.89
N VAL A 24 3.66 -8.18 10.47
CA VAL A 24 4.98 -8.68 10.89
C VAL A 24 4.76 -9.49 12.19
N THR A 25 3.74 -10.32 12.20
CA THR A 25 3.57 -11.35 13.20
C THR A 25 3.91 -12.65 12.53
N SER A 26 5.04 -13.22 12.94
CA SER A 26 5.41 -14.60 12.70
C SER A 26 4.30 -15.50 13.25
N ALA A 27 3.31 -15.85 12.43
CA ALA A 27 2.53 -17.03 12.67
C ALA A 27 3.41 -18.22 12.33
N TYR A 28 4.22 -18.64 13.26
CA TYR A 28 4.77 -19.98 13.26
C TYR A 28 3.62 -20.92 13.62
N ALA A 29 3.01 -21.53 12.62
CA ALA A 29 2.30 -22.77 12.84
C ALA A 29 3.34 -23.81 13.26
N ALA A 30 3.23 -24.27 14.48
CA ALA A 30 3.99 -25.37 15.02
C ALA A 30 3.53 -26.64 14.28
N ASP A 31 4.35 -27.16 13.38
CA ASP A 31 4.50 -28.60 13.15
C ASP A 31 5.65 -28.89 12.16
N GLU A 32 6.86 -28.49 12.52
CA GLU A 32 8.12 -29.04 11.99
C GLU A 32 9.19 -28.85 13.05
N ALA A 33 10.04 -29.87 13.22
CA ALA A 33 11.16 -29.87 14.17
C ALA A 33 11.94 -28.54 14.11
N PRO A 34 12.42 -28.03 15.27
CA PRO A 34 13.08 -26.73 15.30
C PRO A 34 14.25 -26.75 14.33
N PRO A 35 14.31 -25.80 13.36
CA PRO A 35 15.43 -25.74 12.45
C PRO A 35 16.70 -25.53 13.24
N VAL A 36 17.71 -26.32 12.96
CA VAL A 36 19.07 -26.13 13.45
C VAL A 36 19.42 -24.65 13.23
N LYS A 37 19.85 -23.96 14.28
CA LYS A 37 20.20 -22.54 14.23
C LYS A 37 21.17 -22.32 13.07
N GLY A 38 20.66 -21.77 11.92
CA GLY A 38 21.52 -21.36 10.81
C GLY A 38 21.00 -21.58 9.41
N GLU A 39 20.19 -22.61 9.11
CA GLU A 39 19.79 -22.86 7.73
C GLU A 39 18.27 -22.71 7.52
N VAL A 40 17.92 -21.72 6.68
CA VAL A 40 16.57 -21.59 6.15
C VAL A 40 16.44 -22.62 5.02
N SER A 41 15.48 -23.57 5.11
CA SER A 41 15.28 -24.58 4.07
C SER A 41 14.91 -23.94 2.72
N ASN A 42 15.23 -24.65 1.62
CA ASN A 42 14.90 -24.20 0.26
C ASN A 42 13.39 -23.91 0.10
N GLU A 43 12.54 -24.79 0.62
CA GLU A 43 11.09 -24.61 0.58
C GLU A 43 10.62 -23.33 1.30
N ARG A 44 11.30 -22.98 2.39
CA ARG A 44 10.99 -21.74 3.11
C ARG A 44 11.44 -20.52 2.31
N LEU A 45 12.59 -20.55 1.65
CA LEU A 45 13.05 -19.50 0.74
C LEU A 45 12.07 -19.31 -0.42
N GLU A 46 11.62 -20.38 -1.05
CA GLU A 46 10.61 -20.37 -2.11
C GLU A 46 9.30 -19.71 -1.66
N LYS A 47 8.81 -20.08 -0.47
CA LYS A 47 7.59 -19.47 0.11
C LYS A 47 7.76 -17.98 0.40
N ILE A 48 8.94 -17.57 0.91
CA ILE A 48 9.23 -16.16 1.17
C ILE A 48 9.28 -15.40 -0.16
N TRP A 49 10.00 -15.91 -1.14
CA TRP A 49 10.12 -15.34 -2.48
C TRP A 49 8.74 -15.12 -3.12
N ALA A 50 7.89 -16.13 -3.17
CA ALA A 50 6.54 -16.03 -3.71
C ALA A 50 5.70 -14.96 -3.02
N ARG A 51 5.79 -14.85 -1.68
CA ARG A 51 5.10 -13.79 -0.92
C ARG A 51 5.65 -12.40 -1.23
N GLN A 52 6.96 -12.29 -1.40
CA GLN A 52 7.59 -11.01 -1.75
C GLN A 52 7.21 -10.56 -3.15
N LEU A 53 7.14 -11.47 -4.13
CA LEU A 53 6.64 -11.15 -5.47
C LEU A 53 5.19 -10.64 -5.44
N GLN A 54 4.30 -11.33 -4.72
CA GLN A 54 2.92 -10.87 -4.56
C GLN A 54 2.83 -9.50 -3.89
N ALA A 55 3.69 -9.25 -2.91
CA ALA A 55 3.75 -7.97 -2.24
C ALA A 55 4.28 -6.86 -3.16
N TYR A 56 5.30 -7.15 -3.96
CA TYR A 56 5.84 -6.25 -4.97
C TYR A 56 4.78 -5.85 -6.00
N GLU A 57 4.05 -6.82 -6.54
CA GLU A 57 2.94 -6.55 -7.48
C GLU A 57 1.83 -5.68 -6.85
N LYS A 58 1.48 -5.97 -5.59
CA LYS A 58 0.47 -5.18 -4.88
C LYS A 58 0.93 -3.74 -4.65
N ILE A 59 2.17 -3.57 -4.23
CA ILE A 59 2.77 -2.25 -4.04
C ILE A 59 2.85 -1.51 -5.36
N GLY A 60 3.20 -2.20 -6.45
CA GLY A 60 3.32 -1.65 -7.79
C GLY A 60 2.06 -0.93 -8.27
N LYS A 61 0.89 -1.41 -7.88
CA LYS A 61 -0.38 -0.74 -8.21
C LYS A 61 -0.50 0.67 -7.64
N ALA A 62 0.21 0.98 -6.54
CA ALA A 62 0.25 2.33 -5.98
C ALA A 62 1.18 3.25 -6.77
N PHE A 63 2.15 2.69 -7.46
CA PHE A 63 3.12 3.42 -8.27
C PHE A 63 2.76 3.48 -9.77
N THR A 64 1.73 2.73 -10.18
CA THR A 64 1.20 2.81 -11.54
C THR A 64 0.30 4.05 -11.65
N ASP A 65 0.55 4.87 -12.67
CA ASP A 65 -0.26 6.07 -12.98
C ASP A 65 -0.44 7.03 -11.77
N VAL A 66 0.61 7.22 -10.96
CA VAL A 66 0.59 8.08 -9.77
C VAL A 66 -0.01 9.44 -10.09
N ASP A 67 0.53 10.13 -11.10
CA ASP A 67 0.09 11.48 -11.46
C ASP A 67 -1.38 11.52 -11.84
N ALA A 68 -1.86 10.53 -12.59
CA ALA A 68 -3.28 10.45 -12.97
C ALA A 68 -4.20 10.20 -11.77
N HIS A 69 -3.75 9.41 -10.80
CA HIS A 69 -4.51 9.17 -9.56
C HIS A 69 -4.54 10.40 -8.66
N ILE A 70 -3.39 11.06 -8.49
CA ILE A 70 -3.29 12.32 -7.72
C ILE A 70 -4.14 13.41 -8.37
N ALA A 71 -4.04 13.62 -9.69
CA ALA A 71 -4.83 14.61 -10.42
C ALA A 71 -6.35 14.38 -10.24
N LYS A 72 -6.81 13.13 -10.33
CA LYS A 72 -8.22 12.80 -10.08
C LYS A 72 -8.66 13.07 -8.64
N PHE A 73 -7.75 12.91 -7.69
CA PHE A 73 -8.06 13.22 -6.30
C PHE A 73 -8.10 14.72 -6.08
N GLN A 74 -7.15 15.45 -6.68
CA GLN A 74 -7.09 16.92 -6.66
C GLN A 74 -8.38 17.54 -7.23
N GLU A 75 -8.80 17.13 -8.44
CA GLU A 75 -10.05 17.61 -9.05
C GLU A 75 -11.26 17.51 -8.10
N ARG A 76 -11.29 16.49 -7.25
CA ARG A 76 -12.38 16.30 -6.29
C ARG A 76 -12.26 17.21 -5.07
N ILE A 77 -11.04 17.48 -4.64
CA ILE A 77 -10.76 18.45 -3.58
C ILE A 77 -11.17 19.84 -4.06
N ASP A 78 -10.75 20.22 -5.28
CA ASP A 78 -11.07 21.50 -5.87
C ASP A 78 -12.59 21.71 -5.96
N LYS A 79 -13.33 20.73 -6.47
CA LYS A 79 -14.79 20.77 -6.50
C LYS A 79 -15.43 20.87 -5.11
N ALA A 80 -14.82 20.28 -4.09
CA ALA A 80 -15.31 20.42 -2.73
C ALA A 80 -15.06 21.83 -2.19
N ALA A 81 -13.89 22.42 -2.48
CA ALA A 81 -13.56 23.80 -2.13
C ALA A 81 -14.51 24.80 -2.83
N GLU A 82 -14.76 24.63 -4.13
CA GLU A 82 -15.73 25.43 -4.90
C GLU A 82 -17.15 25.38 -4.29
N ASN A 83 -17.51 24.29 -3.63
CA ASN A 83 -18.75 24.15 -2.90
C ASN A 83 -18.67 24.68 -1.44
N GLY A 84 -17.64 25.45 -1.11
CA GLY A 84 -17.46 26.09 0.20
C GLY A 84 -17.11 25.12 1.33
N LYS A 85 -16.53 23.95 1.01
CA LYS A 85 -16.09 23.01 2.01
C LYS A 85 -14.65 23.29 2.44
N ASP A 86 -14.38 23.17 3.74
CA ASP A 86 -13.00 23.21 4.22
C ASP A 86 -12.26 21.94 3.82
N VAL A 87 -11.29 22.09 2.94
CA VAL A 87 -10.46 21.00 2.39
C VAL A 87 -9.00 21.07 2.85
N THR A 88 -8.65 22.01 3.71
CA THR A 88 -7.28 22.33 4.10
C THR A 88 -6.52 21.09 4.58
N ALA A 89 -7.08 20.35 5.53
CA ALA A 89 -6.45 19.15 6.07
C ALA A 89 -6.36 18.01 5.02
N LEU A 90 -7.35 17.91 4.14
CA LEU A 90 -7.38 16.89 3.09
C LEU A 90 -6.35 17.20 2.00
N GLN A 91 -6.19 18.47 1.62
CA GLN A 91 -5.16 18.93 0.69
C GLN A 91 -3.77 18.63 1.23
N ALA A 92 -3.48 19.08 2.45
CA ALA A 92 -2.16 18.83 3.07
C ALA A 92 -1.82 17.33 3.16
N ALA A 93 -2.81 16.49 3.42
CA ALA A 93 -2.61 15.04 3.48
C ALA A 93 -2.38 14.43 2.08
N LEU A 94 -3.01 14.96 1.02
CA LEU A 94 -2.76 14.55 -0.36
C LEU A 94 -1.35 14.94 -0.80
N ASP A 95 -0.93 16.16 -0.53
CA ASP A 95 0.41 16.68 -0.89
C ASP A 95 1.52 15.85 -0.21
N ALA A 96 1.32 15.53 1.08
CA ALA A 96 2.25 14.67 1.82
C ALA A 96 2.31 13.24 1.25
N TYR A 97 1.17 12.71 0.83
CA TYR A 97 1.11 11.38 0.21
C TYR A 97 1.79 11.35 -1.16
N GLU A 98 1.54 12.34 -2.00
CA GLU A 98 2.19 12.49 -3.30
C GLU A 98 3.72 12.61 -3.16
N THR A 99 4.17 13.47 -2.25
CA THR A 99 5.60 13.63 -1.94
C THR A 99 6.24 12.31 -1.52
N ALA A 100 5.59 11.56 -0.65
CA ALA A 100 6.07 10.27 -0.19
C ALA A 100 6.12 9.23 -1.31
N LEU A 101 5.11 9.18 -2.21
CA LEU A 101 5.10 8.30 -3.38
C LEU A 101 6.27 8.61 -4.31
N LYS A 102 6.45 9.88 -4.69
CA LYS A 102 7.55 10.30 -5.56
C LYS A 102 8.92 10.01 -4.95
N ALA A 103 9.07 10.19 -3.65
CA ALA A 103 10.30 9.86 -2.94
C ALA A 103 10.57 8.35 -2.85
N ALA A 104 9.54 7.52 -2.79
CA ALA A 104 9.66 6.06 -2.72
C ALA A 104 9.84 5.39 -4.10
N GLN A 105 9.44 6.07 -5.19
CA GLN A 105 9.47 5.54 -6.55
C GLN A 105 10.84 4.97 -6.94
N PRO A 106 11.99 5.66 -6.78
CA PRO A 106 13.28 5.13 -7.19
C PRO A 106 13.66 3.84 -6.46
N THR A 107 13.29 3.74 -5.18
CA THR A 107 13.53 2.51 -4.40
C THR A 107 12.66 1.37 -4.90
N TYR A 108 11.39 1.64 -5.22
CA TYR A 108 10.49 0.65 -5.80
C TYR A 108 10.97 0.17 -7.17
N ASP A 109 11.39 1.09 -8.04
CA ASP A 109 11.95 0.76 -9.36
C ASP A 109 13.21 -0.11 -9.24
N GLY A 110 14.03 0.13 -8.22
CA GLY A 110 15.18 -0.71 -7.91
C GLY A 110 14.85 -2.17 -7.57
N ILE A 111 13.62 -2.45 -7.06
CA ILE A 111 13.16 -3.82 -6.80
C ILE A 111 12.96 -4.61 -8.11
N ALA A 112 12.58 -3.95 -9.19
CA ALA A 112 12.42 -4.59 -10.51
C ALA A 112 13.69 -5.32 -10.95
N SER A 113 14.87 -4.77 -10.66
CA SER A 113 16.16 -5.43 -10.97
C SER A 113 16.33 -6.73 -10.19
N ILE A 114 15.95 -6.76 -8.92
CA ILE A 114 16.01 -7.96 -8.07
C ILE A 114 15.05 -9.03 -8.61
N VAL A 115 13.82 -8.62 -8.96
CA VAL A 115 12.81 -9.53 -9.51
C VAL A 115 13.22 -10.10 -10.86
N ASN A 116 13.77 -9.28 -11.74
CA ASN A 116 14.22 -9.71 -13.06
C ASN A 116 15.42 -10.66 -12.99
N THR A 117 16.34 -10.41 -12.06
CA THR A 117 17.54 -11.24 -11.89
C THR A 117 17.22 -12.54 -11.16
N HIS A 118 16.30 -12.51 -10.20
CA HIS A 118 15.87 -13.61 -9.32
C HIS A 118 16.98 -14.60 -8.97
N ALA A 119 18.18 -14.06 -8.66
CA ALA A 119 19.39 -14.86 -8.43
C ALA A 119 19.15 -15.93 -7.35
N GLY A 120 19.54 -17.15 -7.65
CA GLY A 120 19.33 -18.33 -6.80
C GLY A 120 17.97 -19.00 -6.94
N PHE A 121 17.09 -18.47 -7.81
CA PHE A 121 15.79 -19.08 -8.15
C PHE A 121 15.69 -19.33 -9.66
N ASP A 122 14.95 -20.36 -10.03
CA ASP A 122 14.55 -20.55 -11.43
C ASP A 122 13.29 -19.75 -11.78
N ALA A 123 12.87 -19.82 -13.06
CA ALA A 123 11.68 -19.11 -13.55
C ALA A 123 10.38 -19.55 -12.87
N SER A 124 10.35 -20.69 -12.19
CA SER A 124 9.20 -21.17 -11.40
C SER A 124 9.28 -20.79 -9.91
N GLY A 125 10.35 -20.09 -9.52
CA GLY A 125 10.61 -19.67 -8.13
C GLY A 125 11.19 -20.78 -7.25
N LYS A 126 11.73 -21.86 -7.84
CA LYS A 126 12.42 -22.93 -7.12
C LYS A 126 13.87 -22.55 -6.87
N VAL A 127 14.38 -22.91 -5.69
CA VAL A 127 15.76 -22.64 -5.33
C VAL A 127 16.70 -23.50 -6.16
N THR A 128 17.63 -22.85 -6.86
CA THR A 128 18.73 -23.48 -7.61
C THR A 128 20.06 -23.27 -6.90
N ASP A 129 20.20 -22.17 -6.14
CA ASP A 129 21.36 -21.85 -5.31
C ASP A 129 20.85 -21.23 -4.00
N ALA A 130 21.01 -21.94 -2.89
CA ALA A 130 20.44 -21.53 -1.60
C ALA A 130 21.11 -20.26 -1.02
N GLU A 131 22.38 -20.02 -1.29
CA GLU A 131 23.10 -18.85 -0.78
C GLU A 131 22.65 -17.59 -1.55
N GLN A 132 22.59 -17.66 -2.87
CA GLN A 132 22.09 -16.58 -3.70
C GLN A 132 20.61 -16.30 -3.43
N ALA A 133 19.78 -17.33 -3.29
CA ALA A 133 18.36 -17.19 -2.98
C ALA A 133 18.13 -16.46 -1.64
N ARG A 134 18.94 -16.79 -0.61
CA ARG A 134 18.90 -16.10 0.68
C ARG A 134 19.27 -14.63 0.54
N SER A 135 20.35 -14.32 -0.19
CA SER A 135 20.76 -12.94 -0.46
C SER A 135 19.67 -12.16 -1.20
N THR A 136 19.07 -12.76 -2.22
CA THR A 136 17.97 -12.16 -3.01
C THR A 136 16.76 -11.84 -2.15
N VAL A 137 16.34 -12.77 -1.30
CA VAL A 137 15.21 -12.57 -0.38
C VAL A 137 15.50 -11.45 0.63
N GLU A 138 16.72 -11.36 1.13
CA GLU A 138 17.12 -10.28 2.04
C GLU A 138 17.16 -8.92 1.37
N GLN A 139 17.75 -8.82 0.18
CA GLN A 139 17.76 -7.59 -0.61
C GLN A 139 16.34 -7.10 -0.90
N MET A 140 15.45 -7.99 -1.35
CA MET A 140 14.05 -7.69 -1.60
C MET A 140 13.36 -7.18 -0.35
N ARG A 141 13.56 -7.85 0.80
CA ARG A 141 13.03 -7.43 2.10
C ARG A 141 13.47 -6.03 2.48
N THR A 142 14.78 -5.76 2.37
CA THR A 142 15.36 -4.45 2.71
C THR A 142 14.75 -3.34 1.85
N LYS A 143 14.69 -3.54 0.53
CA LYS A 143 14.10 -2.56 -0.38
C LYS A 143 12.61 -2.31 -0.12
N MET A 144 11.85 -3.35 0.15
CA MET A 144 10.43 -3.20 0.53
C MET A 144 10.25 -2.44 1.85
N GLN A 145 11.16 -2.65 2.82
CA GLN A 145 11.14 -1.89 4.07
C GLN A 145 11.51 -0.43 3.86
N GLU A 146 12.46 -0.13 2.98
CA GLU A 146 12.82 1.24 2.58
C GLU A 146 11.61 1.95 1.96
N VAL A 147 10.93 1.33 0.98
CA VAL A 147 9.69 1.86 0.39
C VAL A 147 8.66 2.16 1.48
N LYS A 148 8.40 1.19 2.37
CA LYS A 148 7.44 1.36 3.46
C LYS A 148 7.84 2.50 4.41
N SER A 149 9.10 2.62 4.73
CA SER A 149 9.63 3.67 5.60
C SER A 149 9.47 5.05 4.96
N THR A 150 9.83 5.18 3.68
CA THR A 150 9.68 6.42 2.91
C THR A 150 8.22 6.86 2.80
N MET A 151 7.31 5.92 2.61
CA MET A 151 5.86 6.20 2.64
C MET A 151 5.37 6.69 4.02
N GLY A 152 6.06 6.35 5.11
CA GLY A 152 5.96 6.97 6.43
C GLY A 152 4.56 7.08 7.06
N GLY A 153 3.59 6.31 6.61
CA GLY A 153 2.22 6.43 7.10
C GLY A 153 1.40 7.54 6.42
N SER A 154 1.94 8.23 5.40
CA SER A 154 1.26 9.28 4.63
C SER A 154 -0.09 8.81 4.07
N PHE A 155 -0.15 7.56 3.60
CA PHE A 155 -1.40 6.96 3.16
C PHE A 155 -2.44 6.82 4.30
N LYS A 156 -2.01 6.45 5.51
CA LYS A 156 -2.90 6.40 6.68
C LYS A 156 -3.42 7.78 7.01
N ALA A 157 -2.54 8.80 7.01
CA ALA A 157 -2.92 10.18 7.23
C ALA A 157 -3.95 10.68 6.20
N LEU A 158 -3.75 10.38 4.91
CA LEU A 158 -4.73 10.72 3.85
C LEU A 158 -6.08 10.05 4.07
N ARG A 159 -6.11 8.79 4.49
CA ARG A 159 -7.37 8.09 4.82
C ARG A 159 -8.10 8.72 6.00
N GLU A 160 -7.36 9.10 7.03
CA GLU A 160 -7.92 9.74 8.22
C GLU A 160 -8.46 11.13 7.89
N ALA A 161 -7.72 11.94 7.12
CA ALA A 161 -8.18 13.23 6.63
C ALA A 161 -9.46 13.09 5.78
N LEU A 162 -9.51 12.11 4.88
CA LEU A 162 -10.69 11.85 4.07
C LEU A 162 -11.89 11.39 4.93
N LYS A 163 -11.65 10.59 5.97
CA LYS A 163 -12.71 10.19 6.90
C LYS A 163 -13.24 11.40 7.66
N ALA A 164 -12.36 12.23 8.22
CA ALA A 164 -12.74 13.44 8.94
C ALA A 164 -13.53 14.41 8.04
N PHE A 165 -13.06 14.63 6.81
CA PHE A 165 -13.77 15.45 5.82
C PHE A 165 -15.19 14.94 5.54
N ARG A 166 -15.39 13.63 5.41
CA ARG A 166 -16.71 13.03 5.19
C ARG A 166 -17.61 13.19 6.40
N GLU A 167 -17.09 13.01 7.60
CA GLU A 167 -17.87 13.19 8.83
C GLU A 167 -18.34 14.65 8.97
N ALA A 168 -17.43 15.61 8.74
CA ALA A 168 -17.73 17.04 8.80
C ALA A 168 -18.77 17.49 7.74
N ASN A 169 -18.88 16.78 6.62
CA ASN A 169 -19.75 17.12 5.50
C ASN A 169 -20.93 16.16 5.30
N LYS A 170 -21.28 15.37 6.32
CA LYS A 170 -22.50 14.56 6.28
C LYS A 170 -23.73 15.46 6.17
N PRO A 171 -24.70 15.13 5.28
CA PRO A 171 -25.99 15.79 5.30
C PRO A 171 -26.63 15.60 6.67
N ALA A 172 -27.19 16.66 7.25
CA ALA A 172 -28.04 16.53 8.43
C ALA A 172 -29.14 15.50 8.13
N THR A 173 -29.29 14.50 8.97
CA THR A 173 -30.45 13.60 8.91
C THR A 173 -31.69 14.45 9.14
N PRO A 174 -32.72 14.40 8.25
CA PRO A 174 -33.95 15.09 8.51
C PRO A 174 -34.53 14.53 9.83
N ASN A 175 -34.68 15.40 10.81
CA ASN A 175 -35.39 15.05 12.03
C ASN A 175 -36.82 14.73 11.60
N THR A 176 -37.20 13.48 11.58
CA THR A 176 -38.62 13.08 11.49
C THR A 176 -39.19 13.26 12.89
N GLU A 177 -39.44 14.52 13.29
CA GLU A 177 -40.43 14.77 14.34
C GLU A 177 -41.75 14.27 13.80
N ARG A 178 -42.15 13.10 14.25
CA ARG A 178 -43.53 12.65 14.17
C ARG A 178 -44.29 13.51 15.17
N ASP A 179 -44.97 14.53 14.65
CA ASP A 179 -46.12 15.10 15.35
C ASP A 179 -47.14 13.97 15.55
N SER A 180 -47.36 13.65 16.81
CA SER A 180 -48.47 12.80 17.29
C SER A 180 -49.52 13.69 17.92
#